data_e282e3db24bdd3755771de270616a5c9
#
_entry.id   e282e3db24bdd3755771de270616a5c9
#
_cell.length_a   1.000
_cell.length_b   1.000
_cell.length_c   1.000
_cell.angle_alpha   90.00
_cell.angle_beta   90.00
_cell.angle_gamma   90.00
#
_symmetry.space_group_name_H-M   'P 1'
#
loop_
_entity.id
_entity.type
_entity.pdbx_description
1 polymer ?
#
loop_
_entity_poly.entity_id
_entity_poly.type
_entity_poly.pdbx_seq_one_letter_code
_entity_poly.pdbx_strand_id
1 'polypeptide(L)'
;MTSAPCFKALLASVVLATSTITSAQDLIDAGRFSALKPGSAIPAQWVPLTFRNIETLTRYTLVADNGSTVLKAESSKSASGLIRRFDERRIEIKDFPILKWRWKVGNLIKGADIATREGDDYPARVYVTFRYDPARAGAGMRMQYGLAKSLYGEYPPHAGINYVWDGRAPVGTMLPNAYTARAMMFVVESGARRVGEWVEMERNVYEDYKRAFKEEPPPVSGIAVMTDTDQTAEAATAWYGDIELRRAR
;
A
#
# COMPACT_ATOMS: atom_id res chain seq x y z
N MET A 1 -12.40 -69.19 -57.05
CA MET A 1 -11.81 -67.83 -57.19
C MET A 1 -12.72 -66.83 -56.48
N THR A 2 -12.42 -66.52 -55.26
CA THR A 2 -13.23 -65.65 -54.41
C THR A 2 -12.41 -64.48 -53.94
N SER A 3 -12.72 -63.31 -54.42
CA SER A 3 -12.08 -62.06 -54.11
C SER A 3 -12.63 -61.54 -52.75
N ALA A 4 -11.72 -61.26 -51.79
CA ALA A 4 -12.04 -60.59 -50.50
C ALA A 4 -12.07 -59.08 -50.67
N PRO A 5 -12.95 -58.35 -49.99
CA PRO A 5 -12.96 -56.88 -49.97
C PRO A 5 -12.04 -56.31 -48.89
N CYS A 6 -11.26 -55.33 -49.30
CA CYS A 6 -10.35 -54.55 -48.48
C CYS A 6 -11.14 -53.49 -47.66
N PHE A 7 -11.17 -53.62 -46.31
CA PHE A 7 -11.73 -52.63 -45.41
C PHE A 7 -10.66 -51.54 -45.10
N LYS A 8 -10.86 -50.31 -45.56
CA LYS A 8 -10.09 -49.14 -45.15
C LYS A 8 -10.65 -48.61 -43.84
N ALA A 9 -9.91 -48.75 -42.75
CA ALA A 9 -10.24 -48.14 -41.50
C ALA A 9 -9.87 -46.63 -41.53
N LEU A 10 -10.85 -45.78 -41.34
CA LEU A 10 -10.68 -44.32 -41.20
C LEU A 10 -10.42 -43.99 -39.72
N LEU A 11 -9.18 -43.65 -39.37
CA LEU A 11 -8.86 -43.14 -38.05
C LEU A 11 -9.27 -41.66 -37.97
N ALA A 12 -10.31 -41.35 -37.21
CA ALA A 12 -10.67 -40.00 -36.87
C ALA A 12 -9.86 -39.56 -35.66
N SER A 13 -8.91 -38.63 -35.87
CA SER A 13 -8.14 -37.99 -34.81
C SER A 13 -9.02 -36.94 -34.12
N VAL A 14 -9.44 -37.20 -32.89
CA VAL A 14 -10.10 -36.22 -32.03
C VAL A 14 -9.03 -35.34 -31.42
N VAL A 15 -8.93 -34.09 -31.86
CA VAL A 15 -8.11 -33.07 -31.24
C VAL A 15 -8.89 -32.50 -30.03
N LEU A 16 -8.52 -32.93 -28.80
CA LEU A 16 -8.98 -32.28 -27.59
C LEU A 16 -8.29 -30.91 -27.46
N ALA A 17 -9.04 -29.86 -27.74
CA ALA A 17 -8.64 -28.49 -27.40
C ALA A 17 -8.72 -28.32 -25.88
N THR A 18 -7.60 -28.42 -25.17
CA THR A 18 -7.51 -28.03 -23.77
C THR A 18 -7.53 -26.51 -23.68
N SER A 19 -8.69 -25.94 -23.40
CA SER A 19 -8.84 -24.55 -23.01
C SER A 19 -8.18 -24.36 -21.65
N THR A 20 -6.98 -23.73 -21.62
CA THR A 20 -6.36 -23.24 -20.41
C THR A 20 -7.21 -22.10 -19.88
N ILE A 21 -8.03 -22.37 -18.85
CA ILE A 21 -8.69 -21.34 -18.09
C ILE A 21 -7.58 -20.60 -17.31
N THR A 22 -7.16 -19.45 -17.83
CA THR A 22 -6.30 -18.53 -17.10
C THR A 22 -7.15 -18.00 -15.94
N SER A 23 -6.94 -18.53 -14.73
CA SER A 23 -7.56 -18.01 -13.51
C SER A 23 -7.17 -16.54 -13.40
N ALA A 24 -8.14 -15.65 -13.54
CA ALA A 24 -7.92 -14.23 -13.28
C ALA A 24 -7.48 -14.10 -11.82
N GLN A 25 -6.34 -13.48 -11.59
CA GLN A 25 -5.82 -13.27 -10.25
C GLN A 25 -6.78 -12.36 -9.48
N ASP A 26 -7.49 -12.90 -8.47
CA ASP A 26 -8.52 -12.17 -7.72
C ASP A 26 -7.95 -11.17 -6.72
N LEU A 27 -6.66 -11.23 -6.48
CA LEU A 27 -5.96 -10.33 -5.56
C LEU A 27 -4.54 -9.97 -6.06
N ILE A 28 -4.06 -8.84 -5.59
CA ILE A 28 -2.67 -8.41 -5.73
C ILE A 28 -2.05 -8.43 -4.33
N ASP A 29 -1.09 -9.33 -4.16
CA ASP A 29 -0.28 -9.41 -2.93
C ASP A 29 0.68 -8.22 -2.91
N ALA A 30 0.46 -7.27 -1.99
CA ALA A 30 1.39 -6.18 -1.73
C ALA A 30 2.42 -6.58 -0.67
N GLY A 31 2.04 -7.40 0.31
CA GLY A 31 2.93 -7.87 1.36
C GLY A 31 2.34 -9.04 2.14
N ARG A 32 2.78 -10.25 1.82
CA ARG A 32 2.42 -11.47 2.56
C ARG A 32 3.48 -11.77 3.61
N PHE A 33 3.53 -10.94 4.66
CA PHE A 33 4.50 -11.11 5.74
C PHE A 33 4.32 -12.44 6.49
N SER A 34 3.07 -12.95 6.58
CA SER A 34 2.74 -14.22 7.21
C SER A 34 3.41 -15.44 6.57
N ALA A 35 3.82 -15.35 5.31
CA ALA A 35 4.54 -16.41 4.59
C ALA A 35 6.05 -16.40 4.84
N LEU A 36 6.57 -15.42 5.57
CA LEU A 36 8.00 -15.25 5.85
C LEU A 36 8.38 -15.85 7.21
N LYS A 37 9.69 -15.99 7.43
CA LYS A 37 10.20 -16.45 8.73
C LYS A 37 10.50 -15.25 9.64
N PRO A 38 10.16 -15.30 10.93
CA PRO A 38 10.58 -14.28 11.88
C PRO A 38 12.12 -14.16 11.89
N GLY A 39 12.62 -12.92 11.97
CA GLY A 39 14.05 -12.62 11.96
C GLY A 39 14.72 -12.71 10.58
N SER A 40 14.00 -13.11 9.52
CA SER A 40 14.57 -13.03 8.17
C SER A 40 14.68 -11.59 7.67
N ALA A 41 15.45 -11.36 6.61
CA ALA A 41 15.52 -10.08 5.96
C ALA A 41 14.15 -9.69 5.37
N ILE A 42 13.85 -8.39 5.39
CA ILE A 42 12.68 -7.84 4.69
C ILE A 42 12.86 -8.11 3.20
N PRO A 43 11.84 -8.59 2.49
CA PRO A 43 11.94 -8.87 1.06
C PRO A 43 12.38 -7.64 0.24
N ALA A 44 13.28 -7.83 -0.71
CA ALA A 44 13.90 -6.77 -1.50
C ALA A 44 12.91 -5.87 -2.27
N GLN A 45 11.69 -6.36 -2.50
CA GLN A 45 10.63 -5.56 -3.11
C GLN A 45 10.05 -4.47 -2.18
N TRP A 46 10.26 -4.56 -0.88
CA TRP A 46 9.95 -3.53 0.08
C TRP A 46 11.19 -2.66 0.29
N VAL A 47 11.22 -1.50 -0.36
CA VAL A 47 12.36 -0.60 -0.30
C VAL A 47 12.15 0.51 0.74
N PRO A 48 13.21 1.03 1.35
CA PRO A 48 13.09 2.16 2.26
C PRO A 48 12.44 3.38 1.59
N LEU A 49 11.47 3.98 2.26
CA LEU A 49 10.91 5.29 1.94
C LEU A 49 11.49 6.28 2.95
N THR A 50 12.45 7.08 2.51
CA THR A 50 13.19 8.02 3.35
C THR A 50 12.92 9.47 2.95
N PHE A 51 13.18 10.41 3.86
CA PHE A 51 12.99 11.83 3.68
C PHE A 51 14.32 12.57 3.83
N ARG A 52 14.57 13.55 2.97
CA ARG A 52 15.90 14.19 2.79
C ARG A 52 16.50 14.77 4.06
N ASN A 53 15.67 15.29 4.96
CA ASN A 53 16.12 15.99 6.18
C ASN A 53 15.93 15.14 7.44
N ILE A 54 15.66 13.84 7.30
CA ILE A 54 15.46 12.92 8.42
C ILE A 54 16.60 11.92 8.42
N GLU A 55 17.49 12.04 9.40
CA GLU A 55 18.66 11.15 9.53
C GLU A 55 18.32 9.86 10.29
N THR A 56 17.44 9.97 11.30
CA THR A 56 17.05 8.83 12.12
C THR A 56 15.89 8.08 11.49
N LEU A 57 16.12 6.81 11.15
CA LEU A 57 15.13 6.00 10.47
C LEU A 57 14.37 5.11 11.46
N THR A 58 13.09 4.89 11.20
CA THR A 58 12.28 3.88 11.87
C THR A 58 12.85 2.49 11.59
N ARG A 59 12.96 1.66 12.62
CA ARG A 59 13.45 0.29 12.49
C ARG A 59 12.32 -0.66 12.14
N TYR A 60 12.51 -1.43 11.06
CA TYR A 60 11.56 -2.45 10.61
C TYR A 60 12.17 -3.84 10.75
N THR A 61 11.41 -4.80 11.31
CA THR A 61 11.84 -6.18 11.50
C THR A 61 10.66 -7.15 11.32
N LEU A 62 10.95 -8.36 10.85
CA LEU A 62 9.97 -9.43 10.81
C LEU A 62 9.99 -10.19 12.14
N VAL A 63 8.86 -10.21 12.81
CA VAL A 63 8.72 -10.85 14.14
C VAL A 63 7.56 -11.82 14.17
N ALA A 64 7.61 -12.80 15.08
CA ALA A 64 6.45 -13.63 15.39
C ALA A 64 5.50 -12.86 16.32
N ASP A 65 4.21 -12.85 15.99
CA ASP A 65 3.15 -12.31 16.84
C ASP A 65 1.88 -13.17 16.64
N ASN A 66 1.32 -13.70 17.72
CA ASN A 66 0.11 -14.55 17.71
C ASN A 66 0.15 -15.68 16.66
N GLY A 67 1.29 -16.36 16.54
CA GLY A 67 1.44 -17.52 15.64
C GLY A 67 1.62 -17.17 14.16
N SER A 68 1.77 -15.89 13.82
CA SER A 68 2.02 -15.41 12.45
C SER A 68 3.25 -14.51 12.40
N THR A 69 3.93 -14.48 11.27
CA THR A 69 4.98 -13.48 11.04
C THR A 69 4.36 -12.17 10.60
N VAL A 70 4.82 -11.07 11.16
CA VAL A 70 4.35 -9.71 10.89
C VAL A 70 5.53 -8.75 10.79
N LEU A 71 5.32 -7.61 10.15
CA LEU A 71 6.30 -6.53 10.09
C LEU A 71 6.12 -5.64 11.32
N LYS A 72 7.12 -5.57 12.19
CA LYS A 72 7.19 -4.66 13.34
C LYS A 72 7.93 -3.39 12.93
N ALA A 73 7.38 -2.23 13.29
CA ALA A 73 7.97 -0.91 13.15
C ALA A 73 8.22 -0.32 14.55
N GLU A 74 9.43 0.20 14.78
CA GLU A 74 9.82 0.88 16.02
C GLU A 74 10.41 2.23 15.66
N SER A 75 9.69 3.29 16.00
CA SER A 75 10.08 4.67 15.79
C SER A 75 10.47 5.32 17.12
N SER A 76 11.54 6.09 17.14
CA SER A 76 11.96 6.92 18.26
C SER A 76 12.64 8.18 17.70
N LYS A 77 11.93 9.30 17.73
CA LYS A 77 12.36 10.57 17.11
C LYS A 77 12.81 10.37 15.67
N SER A 78 12.08 9.56 14.91
CA SER A 78 12.51 9.05 13.62
C SER A 78 11.35 9.02 12.64
N ALA A 79 11.67 9.11 11.34
CA ALA A 79 10.71 8.87 10.29
C ALA A 79 11.32 8.16 9.10
N SER A 80 10.72 7.06 8.73
CA SER A 80 10.87 6.39 7.43
C SER A 80 9.74 5.39 7.26
N GLY A 81 9.50 5.00 6.02
CA GLY A 81 8.57 3.95 5.69
C GLY A 81 9.24 2.79 4.94
N LEU A 82 8.46 1.80 4.62
CA LEU A 82 8.76 0.80 3.61
C LEU A 82 7.72 0.90 2.52
N ILE A 83 8.14 0.92 1.27
CA ILE A 83 7.26 0.97 0.11
C ILE A 83 7.44 -0.23 -0.81
N ARG A 84 6.34 -0.87 -1.18
CA ARG A 84 6.24 -1.82 -2.28
C ARG A 84 5.86 -1.05 -3.53
N ARG A 85 6.81 -0.91 -4.51
CA ARG A 85 6.55 -0.26 -5.80
C ARG A 85 5.98 -1.25 -6.81
N PHE A 86 5.17 -0.75 -7.74
CA PHE A 86 4.56 -1.50 -8.83
C PHE A 86 5.00 -0.96 -10.20
N ASP A 87 6.29 -0.65 -10.34
CA ASP A 87 6.83 0.02 -11.53
C ASP A 87 6.64 -0.79 -12.81
N GLU A 88 6.82 -2.11 -12.72
CA GLU A 88 6.70 -3.05 -13.85
C GLU A 88 5.25 -3.49 -14.13
N ARG A 89 4.31 -3.19 -13.22
CA ARG A 89 2.92 -3.63 -13.31
C ARG A 89 1.99 -2.43 -13.29
N ARG A 90 1.15 -2.31 -14.33
CA ARG A 90 0.06 -1.34 -14.32
C ARG A 90 -1.12 -1.90 -13.52
N ILE A 91 -1.40 -1.31 -12.37
CA ILE A 91 -2.52 -1.67 -11.50
C ILE A 91 -3.58 -0.58 -11.57
N GLU A 92 -4.69 -0.89 -12.22
CA GLU A 92 -5.87 -0.02 -12.24
C GLU A 92 -6.68 -0.27 -10.96
N ILE A 93 -6.77 0.74 -10.11
CA ILE A 93 -7.44 0.60 -8.81
C ILE A 93 -8.94 0.28 -8.95
N LYS A 94 -9.57 0.65 -10.07
CA LYS A 94 -10.96 0.27 -10.37
C LYS A 94 -11.17 -1.24 -10.49
N ASP A 95 -10.14 -2.00 -10.91
CA ASP A 95 -10.20 -3.45 -11.06
C ASP A 95 -9.93 -4.18 -9.73
N PHE A 96 -9.18 -3.55 -8.83
CA PHE A 96 -8.81 -4.04 -7.50
C PHE A 96 -9.05 -2.96 -6.45
N PRO A 97 -10.29 -2.51 -6.26
CA PRO A 97 -10.57 -1.33 -5.44
C PRO A 97 -10.43 -1.55 -3.94
N ILE A 98 -10.42 -2.79 -3.48
CA ILE A 98 -10.47 -3.10 -2.06
C ILE A 98 -9.08 -3.34 -1.52
N LEU A 99 -8.56 -2.41 -0.71
CA LEU A 99 -7.36 -2.60 0.07
C LEU A 99 -7.72 -3.26 1.41
N LYS A 100 -7.06 -4.37 1.69
CA LYS A 100 -7.20 -5.12 2.95
C LYS A 100 -5.87 -5.21 3.66
N TRP A 101 -5.87 -4.92 4.98
CA TRP A 101 -4.70 -5.07 5.84
C TRP A 101 -5.13 -5.30 7.29
N ARG A 102 -4.19 -5.64 8.13
CA ARG A 102 -4.36 -5.57 9.58
C ARG A 102 -3.16 -4.89 10.20
N TRP A 103 -3.41 -4.21 11.30
CA TRP A 103 -2.36 -3.56 12.08
C TRP A 103 -2.63 -3.63 13.58
N LYS A 104 -1.61 -3.37 14.35
CA LYS A 104 -1.67 -3.21 15.80
C LYS A 104 -0.74 -2.06 16.17
N VAL A 105 -1.16 -1.17 17.08
CA VAL A 105 -0.29 -0.14 17.65
C VAL A 105 -0.02 -0.44 19.12
N GLY A 106 1.21 -0.22 19.57
CA GLY A 106 1.61 -0.46 20.96
C GLY A 106 1.30 0.71 21.86
N ASN A 107 1.26 1.93 21.31
CA ASN A 107 0.98 3.17 22.03
C ASN A 107 0.51 4.27 21.07
N LEU A 108 -0.12 5.30 21.60
CA LEU A 108 -0.41 6.54 20.87
C LEU A 108 0.73 7.54 21.06
N ILE A 109 0.78 8.53 20.16
CA ILE A 109 1.67 9.68 20.21
C ILE A 109 0.89 10.85 20.78
N LYS A 110 1.32 11.39 21.92
CA LYS A 110 0.56 12.40 22.68
C LYS A 110 0.55 13.76 21.99
N GLY A 111 1.67 14.13 21.38
CA GLY A 111 1.85 15.38 20.64
C GLY A 111 1.26 15.37 19.23
N ALA A 112 0.82 14.21 18.72
CA ALA A 112 0.29 14.11 17.37
C ALA A 112 -0.98 14.95 17.18
N ASP A 113 -1.04 15.65 16.04
CA ASP A 113 -2.18 16.43 15.59
C ASP A 113 -2.24 16.44 14.06
N ILE A 114 -3.22 15.75 13.51
CA ILE A 114 -3.42 15.57 12.07
C ILE A 114 -3.56 16.89 11.29
N ALA A 115 -3.92 18.00 11.97
CA ALA A 115 -4.16 19.29 11.34
C ALA A 115 -2.89 20.16 11.23
N THR A 116 -1.79 19.80 11.89
CA THR A 116 -0.57 20.63 11.97
C THR A 116 0.66 19.90 11.44
N ARG A 117 1.67 20.65 11.02
CA ARG A 117 2.95 20.07 10.59
C ARG A 117 3.76 19.56 11.77
N GLU A 118 3.70 20.25 12.88
CA GLU A 118 4.41 19.93 14.12
C GLU A 118 3.86 18.66 14.78
N GLY A 119 2.64 18.27 14.43
CA GLY A 119 1.97 17.07 14.91
C GLY A 119 1.77 15.97 13.86
N ASP A 120 2.38 16.08 12.68
CA ASP A 120 2.21 15.09 11.57
C ASP A 120 2.91 13.75 11.84
N ASP A 121 2.74 13.22 13.04
CA ASP A 121 3.23 11.92 13.48
C ASP A 121 2.09 10.92 13.69
N TYR A 122 2.31 9.68 13.30
CA TYR A 122 1.29 8.63 13.47
C TYR A 122 1.91 7.31 13.92
N PRO A 123 1.29 6.63 14.87
CA PRO A 123 1.76 5.32 15.28
C PRO A 123 1.65 4.28 14.16
N ALA A 124 0.67 4.42 13.26
CA ALA A 124 0.55 3.57 12.09
C ALA A 124 -0.11 4.29 10.91
N ARG A 125 0.52 4.16 9.74
CA ARG A 125 0.01 4.63 8.44
C ARG A 125 0.13 3.54 7.39
N VAL A 126 -0.88 3.46 6.51
CA VAL A 126 -0.82 2.70 5.25
C VAL A 126 -1.09 3.65 4.11
N TYR A 127 -0.17 3.73 3.16
CA TYR A 127 -0.27 4.61 1.99
C TYR A 127 -0.66 3.82 0.76
N VAL A 128 -1.46 4.43 -0.11
CA VAL A 128 -1.60 4.04 -1.52
C VAL A 128 -1.18 5.23 -2.35
N THR A 129 -0.14 5.07 -3.15
CA THR A 129 0.38 6.11 -4.04
C THR A 129 -0.05 5.85 -5.47
N PHE A 130 -0.24 6.93 -6.23
CA PHE A 130 -0.76 6.90 -7.59
C PHE A 130 0.27 7.45 -8.56
N ARG A 131 0.33 6.84 -9.75
CA ARG A 131 1.34 7.14 -10.77
C ARG A 131 1.14 8.51 -11.38
N TYR A 132 2.20 9.29 -11.42
CA TYR A 132 2.22 10.53 -12.17
C TYR A 132 2.44 10.25 -13.66
N ASP A 133 1.61 10.87 -14.49
CA ASP A 133 1.74 10.83 -15.95
C ASP A 133 1.94 12.24 -16.48
N PRO A 134 3.15 12.60 -16.95
CA PRO A 134 3.43 13.92 -17.50
C PRO A 134 2.55 14.28 -18.71
N ALA A 135 2.12 13.30 -19.51
CA ALA A 135 1.29 13.53 -20.68
C ALA A 135 -0.12 14.03 -20.33
N ARG A 136 -0.61 13.65 -19.13
CA ARG A 136 -1.94 14.03 -18.62
C ARG A 136 -1.91 15.22 -17.68
N ALA A 137 -0.73 15.65 -17.25
CA ALA A 137 -0.57 16.73 -16.27
C ALA A 137 -0.66 18.11 -16.94
N GLY A 138 -1.25 19.07 -16.23
CA GLY A 138 -1.24 20.49 -16.63
C GLY A 138 0.18 21.09 -16.61
N ALA A 139 0.37 22.21 -17.33
CA ALA A 139 1.69 22.84 -17.49
C ALA A 139 2.38 23.16 -16.16
N GLY A 140 1.66 23.70 -15.18
CA GLY A 140 2.21 24.03 -13.86
C GLY A 140 2.73 22.79 -13.11
N MET A 141 1.96 21.69 -13.09
CA MET A 141 2.37 20.44 -12.45
C MET A 141 3.56 19.81 -13.20
N ARG A 142 3.58 19.85 -14.54
CA ARG A 142 4.73 19.35 -15.31
C ARG A 142 6.01 20.08 -14.96
N MET A 143 5.96 21.41 -14.83
CA MET A 143 7.12 22.21 -14.45
C MET A 143 7.59 21.87 -13.03
N GLN A 144 6.69 21.86 -12.05
CA GLN A 144 6.99 21.53 -10.65
C GLN A 144 7.57 20.11 -10.50
N TYR A 145 6.94 19.12 -11.13
CA TYR A 145 7.37 17.71 -11.04
C TYR A 145 8.63 17.44 -11.87
N GLY A 146 8.83 18.17 -12.97
CA GLY A 146 10.07 18.15 -13.74
C GLY A 146 11.27 18.63 -12.90
N LEU A 147 11.08 19.73 -12.15
CA LEU A 147 12.10 20.21 -11.21
C LEU A 147 12.37 19.19 -10.10
N ALA A 148 11.32 18.63 -9.51
CA ALA A 148 11.47 17.59 -8.47
C ALA A 148 12.23 16.37 -9.03
N LYS A 149 11.92 15.90 -10.24
CA LYS A 149 12.66 14.82 -10.91
C LYS A 149 14.14 15.16 -11.09
N SER A 150 14.45 16.39 -11.49
CA SER A 150 15.85 16.83 -11.66
C SER A 150 16.63 16.84 -10.34
N LEU A 151 15.95 17.10 -9.21
CA LEU A 151 16.57 17.16 -7.89
C LEU A 151 16.64 15.80 -7.19
N TYR A 152 15.64 14.92 -7.41
CA TYR A 152 15.45 13.65 -6.69
C TYR A 152 15.61 12.40 -7.55
N GLY A 153 15.81 12.56 -8.87
CA GLY A 153 16.00 11.45 -9.81
C GLY A 153 14.69 10.81 -10.31
N GLU A 154 13.57 11.03 -9.62
CA GLU A 154 12.27 10.46 -10.00
C GLU A 154 11.14 11.49 -9.85
N TYR A 155 10.01 11.22 -10.52
CA TYR A 155 8.81 12.02 -10.31
C TYR A 155 8.15 11.66 -8.98
N PRO A 156 7.65 12.67 -8.22
CA PRO A 156 6.77 12.40 -7.10
C PRO A 156 5.51 11.65 -7.54
N PRO A 157 4.84 10.92 -6.63
CA PRO A 157 3.50 10.39 -6.92
C PRO A 157 2.53 11.50 -7.32
N HIS A 158 1.59 11.19 -8.23
CA HIS A 158 0.53 12.13 -8.61
C HIS A 158 -0.32 12.54 -7.41
N ALA A 159 -0.67 11.56 -6.59
CA ALA A 159 -1.41 11.72 -5.34
C ALA A 159 -1.14 10.55 -4.41
N GLY A 160 -1.52 10.68 -3.14
CA GLY A 160 -1.49 9.63 -2.15
C GLY A 160 -2.73 9.64 -1.27
N ILE A 161 -3.21 8.45 -0.92
CA ILE A 161 -4.16 8.25 0.16
C ILE A 161 -3.41 7.66 1.34
N ASN A 162 -3.62 8.23 2.52
CA ASN A 162 -3.01 7.80 3.76
C ASN A 162 -4.10 7.37 4.73
N TYR A 163 -4.18 6.10 5.02
CA TYR A 163 -5.00 5.57 6.09
C TYR A 163 -4.19 5.60 7.38
N VAL A 164 -4.71 6.26 8.40
CA VAL A 164 -3.99 6.52 9.65
C VAL A 164 -4.75 6.03 10.87
N TRP A 165 -3.99 5.59 11.87
CA TRP A 165 -4.48 5.50 13.24
C TRP A 165 -4.15 6.81 13.94
N ASP A 166 -5.17 7.57 14.33
CA ASP A 166 -5.00 8.86 14.98
C ASP A 166 -5.24 8.76 16.50
N GLY A 167 -4.60 9.64 17.28
CA GLY A 167 -4.76 9.67 18.72
C GLY A 167 -6.02 10.38 19.19
N ARG A 168 -6.59 11.29 18.39
CA ARG A 168 -7.64 12.24 18.80
C ARG A 168 -8.74 12.46 17.78
N ALA A 169 -8.38 12.61 16.50
CA ALA A 169 -9.35 12.87 15.45
C ALA A 169 -10.30 11.69 15.27
N PRO A 170 -11.61 11.91 15.17
CA PRO A 170 -12.58 10.83 15.07
C PRO A 170 -12.42 10.01 13.77
N VAL A 171 -12.76 8.72 13.84
CA VAL A 171 -12.83 7.85 12.65
C VAL A 171 -13.77 8.47 11.63
N GLY A 172 -13.37 8.45 10.35
CA GLY A 172 -14.08 9.08 9.24
C GLY A 172 -13.62 10.50 8.91
N THR A 173 -12.76 11.10 9.75
CA THR A 173 -12.10 12.37 9.42
C THR A 173 -11.29 12.23 8.15
N MET A 174 -11.43 13.19 7.24
CA MET A 174 -10.69 13.28 5.99
C MET A 174 -10.23 14.71 5.81
N LEU A 175 -8.91 14.91 5.64
CA LEU A 175 -8.32 16.23 5.38
C LEU A 175 -7.02 16.07 4.58
N PRO A 176 -6.58 17.13 3.88
CA PRO A 176 -5.29 17.10 3.23
C PRO A 176 -4.15 17.01 4.25
N ASN A 177 -3.06 16.34 3.88
CA ASN A 177 -1.84 16.35 4.69
C ASN A 177 -1.30 17.77 4.84
N ALA A 178 -0.72 18.07 6.00
CA ALA A 178 -0.22 19.41 6.35
C ALA A 178 0.89 19.97 5.42
N TYR A 179 1.54 19.09 4.63
CA TYR A 179 2.59 19.48 3.69
C TYR A 179 2.10 19.58 2.25
N THR A 180 1.04 18.86 1.87
CA THR A 180 0.57 18.83 0.48
C THR A 180 -0.89 18.41 0.35
N ALA A 181 -1.65 19.15 -0.45
CA ALA A 181 -3.02 18.79 -0.82
C ALA A 181 -3.11 17.56 -1.75
N ARG A 182 -1.98 17.07 -2.27
CA ARG A 182 -1.93 15.83 -3.08
C ARG A 182 -1.78 14.56 -2.25
N ALA A 183 -1.72 14.67 -0.94
CA ALA A 183 -1.82 13.55 0.01
C ALA A 183 -3.04 13.77 0.89
N MET A 184 -3.99 12.83 0.89
CA MET A 184 -5.22 12.90 1.68
C MET A 184 -5.16 11.92 2.83
N MET A 185 -5.37 12.43 4.04
CA MET A 185 -5.40 11.65 5.28
C MET A 185 -6.82 11.16 5.54
N PHE A 186 -6.95 9.87 5.86
CA PHE A 186 -8.20 9.23 6.28
C PHE A 186 -7.98 8.57 7.63
N VAL A 187 -8.65 9.07 8.67
CA VAL A 187 -8.64 8.44 9.98
C VAL A 187 -9.55 7.22 9.93
N VAL A 188 -8.96 6.03 10.01
CA VAL A 188 -9.70 4.76 9.94
C VAL A 188 -9.73 4.01 11.27
N GLU A 189 -8.85 4.39 12.22
CA GLU A 189 -8.90 3.98 13.61
C GLU A 189 -8.48 5.17 14.50
N SER A 190 -8.99 5.26 15.74
CA SER A 190 -8.74 6.40 16.59
C SER A 190 -8.77 6.08 18.08
N GLY A 191 -7.91 6.80 18.81
CA GLY A 191 -7.85 6.75 20.27
C GLY A 191 -7.25 5.45 20.82
N ALA A 192 -7.33 5.33 22.17
CA ALA A 192 -6.61 4.30 22.91
C ALA A 192 -7.36 2.96 23.05
N ARG A 193 -8.64 2.93 22.69
CA ARG A 193 -9.53 1.79 23.02
C ARG A 193 -9.01 0.44 22.50
N ARG A 194 -8.39 0.42 21.32
CA ARG A 194 -7.89 -0.78 20.65
C ARG A 194 -6.37 -0.87 20.61
N VAL A 195 -5.67 -0.03 21.36
CA VAL A 195 -4.21 -0.12 21.50
C VAL A 195 -3.84 -1.50 22.07
N GLY A 196 -2.86 -2.16 21.46
CA GLY A 196 -2.45 -3.53 21.80
C GLY A 196 -3.26 -4.64 21.11
N GLU A 197 -4.34 -4.31 20.41
CA GLU A 197 -5.18 -5.27 19.69
C GLU A 197 -4.88 -5.26 18.18
N TRP A 198 -5.03 -6.42 17.54
CA TRP A 198 -5.05 -6.51 16.08
C TRP A 198 -6.36 -5.99 15.53
N VAL A 199 -6.26 -5.03 14.60
CA VAL A 199 -7.39 -4.41 13.93
C VAL A 199 -7.33 -4.74 12.45
N GLU A 200 -8.35 -5.41 11.93
CA GLU A 200 -8.51 -5.61 10.48
C GLU A 200 -9.16 -4.40 9.84
N MET A 201 -8.63 -4.00 8.70
CA MET A 201 -9.09 -2.87 7.90
C MET A 201 -9.43 -3.31 6.49
N GLU A 202 -10.49 -2.75 5.96
CA GLU A 202 -10.89 -2.88 4.57
C GLU A 202 -11.38 -1.53 4.06
N ARG A 203 -10.82 -1.06 2.93
CA ARG A 203 -11.18 0.23 2.33
C ARG A 203 -11.36 0.10 0.83
N ASN A 204 -12.38 0.75 0.30
CA ASN A 204 -12.53 0.95 -1.13
C ASN A 204 -11.69 2.17 -1.55
N VAL A 205 -10.45 1.91 -1.98
CA VAL A 205 -9.48 2.95 -2.35
C VAL A 205 -9.93 3.75 -3.57
N TYR A 206 -10.64 3.13 -4.50
CA TYR A 206 -11.19 3.82 -5.68
C TYR A 206 -12.19 4.91 -5.27
N GLU A 207 -13.15 4.56 -4.41
CA GLU A 207 -14.14 5.52 -3.91
C GLU A 207 -13.50 6.58 -3.00
N ASP A 208 -12.54 6.18 -2.14
CA ASP A 208 -11.83 7.13 -1.29
C ASP A 208 -11.03 8.15 -2.13
N TYR A 209 -10.40 7.70 -3.22
CA TYR A 209 -9.68 8.59 -4.14
C TYR A 209 -10.63 9.60 -4.81
N LYS A 210 -11.74 9.12 -5.35
CA LYS A 210 -12.76 10.00 -5.98
C LYS A 210 -13.36 10.98 -4.99
N ARG A 211 -13.59 10.54 -3.75
CA ARG A 211 -14.05 11.42 -2.67
C ARG A 211 -13.04 12.51 -2.34
N ALA A 212 -11.74 12.16 -2.30
CA ALA A 212 -10.66 13.06 -1.94
C ALA A 212 -10.34 14.08 -3.03
N PHE A 213 -10.18 13.63 -4.25
CA PHE A 213 -9.60 14.44 -5.34
C PHE A 213 -10.60 14.87 -6.42
N LYS A 214 -11.83 14.33 -6.42
CA LYS A 214 -12.89 14.62 -7.40
C LYS A 214 -12.47 14.33 -8.86
N GLU A 215 -11.56 13.40 -9.03
CA GLU A 215 -11.05 12.96 -10.34
C GLU A 215 -10.94 11.42 -10.39
N GLU A 216 -10.77 10.86 -11.60
CA GLU A 216 -10.52 9.42 -11.76
C GLU A 216 -9.08 9.10 -11.34
N PRO A 217 -8.87 8.05 -10.50
CA PRO A 217 -7.55 7.67 -10.03
C PRO A 217 -6.65 7.22 -11.18
N PRO A 218 -5.39 7.68 -11.22
CA PRO A 218 -4.36 7.06 -12.04
C PRO A 218 -4.04 5.64 -11.52
N PRO A 219 -3.26 4.85 -12.28
CA PRO A 219 -2.78 3.56 -11.80
C PRO A 219 -2.02 3.68 -10.49
N VAL A 220 -2.13 2.66 -9.64
CA VAL A 220 -1.36 2.58 -8.39
C VAL A 220 0.12 2.49 -8.71
N SER A 221 0.95 3.29 -8.04
CA SER A 221 2.42 3.24 -8.15
C SER A 221 3.07 2.48 -7.00
N GLY A 222 2.41 2.41 -5.84
CA GLY A 222 2.93 1.68 -4.70
C GLY A 222 1.98 1.63 -3.50
N ILE A 223 2.30 0.75 -2.57
CA ILE A 223 1.71 0.70 -1.23
C ILE A 223 2.85 0.79 -0.22
N ALA A 224 2.68 1.63 0.80
CA ALA A 224 3.69 1.80 1.83
C ALA A 224 3.09 1.67 3.24
N VAL A 225 3.95 1.35 4.19
CA VAL A 225 3.67 1.42 5.62
C VAL A 225 4.64 2.38 6.27
N MET A 226 4.18 3.10 7.30
CA MET A 226 5.03 4.03 8.03
C MET A 226 4.58 4.17 9.48
N THR A 227 5.55 4.32 10.36
CA THR A 227 5.42 4.70 11.77
C THR A 227 6.46 5.77 12.00
N ASP A 228 6.06 6.94 12.49
CA ASP A 228 6.93 8.11 12.61
C ASP A 228 6.65 8.92 13.87
N THR A 229 7.69 9.55 14.39
CA THR A 229 7.67 10.30 15.65
C THR A 229 8.71 11.44 15.64
N ASP A 230 9.09 11.91 14.45
CA ASP A 230 10.13 12.92 14.31
C ASP A 230 9.67 14.34 14.66
N GLN A 231 8.40 14.68 14.37
CA GLN A 231 7.84 15.98 14.70
C GLN A 231 7.61 16.16 16.20
N THR A 232 7.08 15.14 16.86
CA THR A 232 6.77 15.21 18.32
C THR A 232 7.96 14.82 19.19
N ALA A 233 9.02 14.25 18.60
CA ALA A 233 10.17 13.69 19.30
C ALA A 233 9.82 12.58 20.33
N GLU A 234 8.72 11.88 20.10
CA GLU A 234 8.24 10.76 20.92
C GLU A 234 8.74 9.40 20.41
N ALA A 235 8.08 8.33 20.81
CA ALA A 235 8.31 6.98 20.33
C ALA A 235 6.99 6.25 20.10
N ALA A 236 6.97 5.39 19.08
CA ALA A 236 5.83 4.54 18.76
C ALA A 236 6.28 3.17 18.26
N THR A 237 5.44 2.17 18.54
CA THR A 237 5.61 0.82 18.01
C THR A 237 4.32 0.38 17.34
N ALA A 238 4.45 -0.17 16.13
CA ALA A 238 3.34 -0.75 15.40
C ALA A 238 3.72 -2.10 14.78
N TRP A 239 2.70 -2.88 14.43
CA TRP A 239 2.83 -4.13 13.68
C TRP A 239 1.88 -4.10 12.50
N TYR A 240 2.36 -4.54 11.35
CA TYR A 240 1.60 -4.64 10.12
C TYR A 240 1.55 -6.12 9.70
N GLY A 241 0.34 -6.62 9.50
CA GLY A 241 0.10 -7.94 8.92
C GLY A 241 0.08 -7.88 7.40
N ASP A 242 -0.47 -8.91 6.77
CA ASP A 242 -0.56 -8.99 5.31
C ASP A 242 -1.36 -7.84 4.72
N ILE A 243 -0.94 -7.37 3.53
CA ILE A 243 -1.54 -6.26 2.81
C ILE A 243 -1.83 -6.71 1.38
N GLU A 244 -3.07 -6.53 0.93
CA GLU A 244 -3.50 -6.97 -0.40
C GLU A 244 -4.54 -6.04 -1.01
N LEU A 245 -4.53 -5.94 -2.34
CA LEU A 245 -5.63 -5.36 -3.11
C LEU A 245 -6.49 -6.48 -3.70
N ARG A 246 -7.80 -6.34 -3.61
CA ARG A 246 -8.79 -7.33 -4.09
C ARG A 246 -9.79 -6.72 -5.06
N ARG A 247 -10.34 -7.57 -5.92
CA ARG A 247 -11.54 -7.21 -6.69
C ARG A 247 -12.72 -6.92 -5.73
N ALA A 248 -13.61 -6.01 -6.13
CA ALA A 248 -14.90 -5.91 -5.46
C ALA A 248 -15.70 -7.21 -5.72
N ARG A 249 -16.35 -7.69 -4.68
CA ARG A 249 -17.28 -8.82 -4.79
C ARG A 249 -18.64 -8.34 -5.27
#